data_eeea41ac380ae21d20863f0092b0d255
#
_entry.id   eeea41ac380ae21d20863f0092b0d255
#
_cell.length_a   1.000
_cell.length_b   1.000
_cell.length_c   1.000
_cell.angle_alpha   90.00
_cell.angle_beta   90.00
_cell.angle_gamma   90.00
#
_symmetry.space_group_name_H-M   'P 1'
#
loop_
_entity.id
_entity.type
_entity.pdbx_description
1 polymer ?
#
loop_
_entity_poly.entity_id
_entity_poly.type
_entity_poly.pdbx_seq_one_letter_code
_entity_poly.pdbx_strand_id
1 'polypeptide(L)'
;MSRQHIFRINDVLYHIHKDISKSLPAKELADIAAYSEQHFHRVFKQVVGESIHQYIRRTRMEYAANQLMFDPHSSVLDIANKCGFHSVSSFSRAFKSTFSVSPGEWRKHEQQNIDKPYLKDPEIAAGYYRVAKKTLPEPKIIETSDRLAAYVRHVGYSRTVKNAWRVLNAWASSEGRDTSRQYGLHHSNPALVELDNCRYVACIEIDKPIKVRGVVNQLVIPGGLHAVFRLTGVYGELLPQISKVHEQWLPESGFKLGSTPAYVHYHRNLSLIHISEPTRHTR
;
A
#
# COMPACT_ATOMS: atom_id res chain seq x y z
N MET A 1 1.02 3.83 25.02
CA MET A 1 0.92 2.53 24.31
C MET A 1 2.24 1.78 24.49
N SER A 2 2.21 0.51 24.91
CA SER A 2 3.44 -0.29 25.06
C SER A 2 4.04 -0.62 23.70
N ARG A 3 5.36 -0.53 23.58
CA ARG A 3 6.15 -0.84 22.38
C ARG A 3 5.94 -2.27 21.90
N GLN A 4 5.81 -3.19 22.84
CA GLN A 4 5.58 -4.61 22.58
C GLN A 4 4.24 -4.83 21.84
N HIS A 5 3.22 -4.00 22.09
CA HIS A 5 1.93 -4.09 21.42
C HIS A 5 2.06 -3.82 19.92
N ILE A 6 2.79 -2.76 19.53
CA ILE A 6 2.93 -2.40 18.12
C ILE A 6 3.70 -3.47 17.35
N PHE A 7 4.78 -4.00 17.95
CA PHE A 7 5.56 -5.07 17.34
C PHE A 7 4.70 -6.31 17.05
N ARG A 8 4.00 -6.82 18.06
CA ARG A 8 3.13 -7.98 17.93
C ARG A 8 1.98 -7.77 16.94
N ILE A 9 1.43 -6.56 16.86
CA ILE A 9 0.41 -6.24 15.86
C ILE A 9 1.02 -6.19 14.45
N ASN A 10 2.27 -5.76 14.28
CA ASN A 10 2.93 -5.82 12.98
C ASN A 10 3.13 -7.26 12.47
N ASP A 11 3.43 -8.21 13.36
CA ASP A 11 3.50 -9.64 13.00
C ASP A 11 2.14 -10.14 12.50
N VAL A 12 1.05 -9.72 13.15
CA VAL A 12 -0.32 -10.03 12.69
C VAL A 12 -0.60 -9.39 11.33
N LEU A 13 -0.25 -8.13 11.13
CA LEU A 13 -0.45 -7.44 9.84
C LEU A 13 0.36 -8.10 8.72
N TYR A 14 1.60 -8.51 9.00
CA TYR A 14 2.41 -9.28 8.07
C TYR A 14 1.72 -10.60 7.69
N HIS A 15 1.22 -11.34 8.68
CA HIS A 15 0.50 -12.61 8.45
C HIS A 15 -0.75 -12.41 7.57
N ILE A 16 -1.53 -11.38 7.83
CA ILE A 16 -2.72 -11.05 7.02
C ILE A 16 -2.35 -10.75 5.57
N HIS A 17 -1.32 -9.91 5.34
CA HIS A 17 -0.92 -9.51 4.00
C HIS A 17 -0.20 -10.61 3.22
N LYS A 18 0.38 -11.59 3.90
CA LYS A 18 1.04 -12.72 3.24
C LYS A 18 0.06 -13.56 2.42
N ASP A 19 -1.16 -13.75 2.93
CA ASP A 19 -2.21 -14.48 2.20
C ASP A 19 -3.60 -14.09 2.72
N ILE A 20 -4.23 -13.15 2.05
CA ILE A 20 -5.54 -12.62 2.44
C ILE A 20 -6.70 -13.55 2.11
N SER A 21 -6.46 -14.58 1.27
CA SER A 21 -7.48 -15.57 0.89
C SER A 21 -7.80 -16.56 2.00
N LYS A 22 -6.87 -16.76 2.93
CA LYS A 22 -7.02 -17.71 4.04
C LYS A 22 -8.11 -17.29 5.03
N SER A 23 -8.60 -18.28 5.77
CA SER A 23 -9.34 -18.00 6.99
C SER A 23 -8.42 -17.25 7.97
N LEU A 24 -8.90 -16.15 8.54
CA LEU A 24 -8.16 -15.30 9.47
C LEU A 24 -8.98 -15.10 10.74
N PRO A 25 -9.25 -16.19 11.52
CA PRO A 25 -10.04 -16.11 12.73
C PRO A 25 -9.30 -15.26 13.79
N ALA A 26 -10.04 -14.44 14.52
CA ALA A 26 -9.47 -13.53 15.52
C ALA A 26 -8.64 -14.26 16.57
N LYS A 27 -9.04 -15.50 16.94
CA LYS A 27 -8.31 -16.36 17.89
C LYS A 27 -6.89 -16.66 17.38
N GLU A 28 -6.75 -17.13 16.13
CA GLU A 28 -5.45 -17.46 15.55
C GLU A 28 -4.56 -16.21 15.46
N LEU A 29 -5.13 -15.07 15.05
CA LEU A 29 -4.40 -13.81 14.99
C LEU A 29 -3.99 -13.31 16.39
N ALA A 30 -4.80 -13.57 17.42
CA ALA A 30 -4.46 -13.27 18.80
C ALA A 30 -3.30 -14.15 19.30
N ASP A 31 -3.28 -15.44 18.91
CA ASP A 31 -2.19 -16.37 19.25
C ASP A 31 -0.86 -15.91 18.61
N ILE A 32 -0.86 -15.45 17.35
CA ILE A 32 0.31 -14.84 16.68
C ILE A 32 0.83 -13.64 17.49
N ALA A 33 -0.09 -12.80 18.00
CA ALA A 33 0.27 -11.66 18.84
C ALA A 33 0.65 -12.05 20.28
N ALA A 34 0.52 -13.31 20.67
CA ALA A 34 0.62 -13.81 22.06
C ALA A 34 -0.26 -13.02 23.03
N TYR A 35 -1.55 -12.88 22.67
CA TYR A 35 -2.60 -12.23 23.48
C TYR A 35 -3.81 -13.15 23.65
N SER A 36 -4.60 -12.92 24.72
CA SER A 36 -5.98 -13.38 24.73
C SER A 36 -6.79 -12.64 23.67
N GLU A 37 -7.81 -13.27 23.11
CA GLU A 37 -8.62 -12.69 22.04
C GLU A 37 -9.23 -11.32 22.41
N GLN A 38 -9.75 -11.19 23.64
CA GLN A 38 -10.28 -9.90 24.12
C GLN A 38 -9.22 -8.80 24.21
N HIS A 39 -8.02 -9.14 24.70
CA HIS A 39 -6.91 -8.20 24.77
C HIS A 39 -6.42 -7.82 23.36
N PHE A 40 -6.34 -8.79 22.47
CA PHE A 40 -5.97 -8.59 21.06
C PHE A 40 -6.90 -7.59 20.37
N HIS A 41 -8.21 -7.75 20.43
CA HIS A 41 -9.17 -6.83 19.83
C HIS A 41 -8.93 -5.37 20.28
N ARG A 42 -8.72 -5.15 21.57
CA ARG A 42 -8.47 -3.83 22.13
C ARG A 42 -7.15 -3.26 21.64
N VAL A 43 -6.07 -4.04 21.72
CA VAL A 43 -4.73 -3.59 21.31
C VAL A 43 -4.68 -3.34 19.80
N PHE A 44 -5.26 -4.24 18.99
CA PHE A 44 -5.31 -4.07 17.55
C PHE A 44 -6.00 -2.76 17.17
N LYS A 45 -7.21 -2.50 17.69
CA LYS A 45 -7.94 -1.24 17.44
C LYS A 45 -7.14 -0.01 17.88
N GLN A 46 -6.44 -0.11 18.99
CA GLN A 46 -5.62 0.97 19.54
C GLN A 46 -4.38 1.29 18.66
N VAL A 47 -3.76 0.25 18.06
CA VAL A 47 -2.56 0.39 17.22
C VAL A 47 -2.93 0.77 15.78
N VAL A 48 -3.98 0.16 15.23
CA VAL A 48 -4.34 0.28 13.80
C VAL A 48 -5.41 1.35 13.55
N GLY A 49 -6.20 1.67 14.57
CA GLY A 49 -7.28 2.67 14.48
C GLY A 49 -8.65 2.08 14.11
N GLU A 50 -8.72 0.79 13.74
CA GLU A 50 -9.94 0.09 13.38
C GLU A 50 -9.94 -1.33 13.97
N SER A 51 -11.12 -2.00 14.03
CA SER A 51 -11.19 -3.37 14.52
C SER A 51 -10.56 -4.34 13.52
N ILE A 52 -10.09 -5.50 13.99
CA ILE A 52 -9.47 -6.54 13.14
C ILE A 52 -10.42 -6.99 12.02
N HIS A 53 -11.71 -7.15 12.31
CA HIS A 53 -12.70 -7.55 11.30
C HIS A 53 -12.91 -6.47 10.24
N GLN A 54 -12.95 -5.20 10.63
CA GLN A 54 -13.02 -4.07 9.70
C GLN A 54 -11.77 -3.99 8.83
N TYR A 55 -10.59 -4.17 9.43
CA TYR A 55 -9.32 -4.18 8.72
C TYR A 55 -9.28 -5.26 7.64
N ILE A 56 -9.54 -6.52 8.01
CA ILE A 56 -9.54 -7.66 7.07
C ILE A 56 -10.58 -7.44 5.97
N ARG A 57 -11.80 -7.06 6.33
CA ARG A 57 -12.87 -6.80 5.35
C ARG A 57 -12.47 -5.71 4.37
N ARG A 58 -11.99 -4.59 4.85
CA ARG A 58 -11.53 -3.47 4.00
C ARG A 58 -10.41 -3.90 3.07
N THR A 59 -9.37 -4.54 3.60
CA THR A 59 -8.23 -5.00 2.81
C THR A 59 -8.67 -5.99 1.72
N ARG A 60 -9.58 -6.90 2.02
CA ARG A 60 -10.18 -7.83 1.03
C ARG A 60 -10.98 -7.10 -0.04
N MET A 61 -11.75 -6.08 0.33
CA MET A 61 -12.54 -5.31 -0.62
C MET A 61 -11.67 -4.42 -1.50
N GLU A 62 -10.66 -3.76 -0.97
CA GLU A 62 -9.68 -2.99 -1.75
C GLU A 62 -8.92 -3.89 -2.74
N TYR A 63 -8.49 -5.09 -2.29
CA TYR A 63 -7.87 -6.08 -3.17
C TYR A 63 -8.84 -6.56 -4.27
N ALA A 64 -10.09 -6.87 -3.91
CA ALA A 64 -11.11 -7.28 -4.86
C ALA A 64 -11.38 -6.21 -5.92
N ALA A 65 -11.50 -4.95 -5.52
CA ALA A 65 -11.70 -3.83 -6.42
C ALA A 65 -10.54 -3.69 -7.42
N ASN A 66 -9.29 -3.83 -6.95
CA ASN A 66 -8.11 -3.85 -7.81
C ASN A 66 -8.12 -5.01 -8.80
N GLN A 67 -8.49 -6.24 -8.35
CA GLN A 67 -8.58 -7.40 -9.25
C GLN A 67 -9.69 -7.20 -10.32
N LEU A 68 -10.83 -6.63 -9.94
CA LEU A 68 -11.91 -6.33 -10.89
C LEU A 68 -11.51 -5.29 -11.93
N MET A 69 -10.66 -4.34 -11.56
CA MET A 69 -10.14 -3.30 -12.45
C MET A 69 -9.06 -3.82 -13.41
N PHE A 70 -8.10 -4.60 -12.89
CA PHE A 70 -6.85 -4.89 -13.57
C PHE A 70 -6.71 -6.34 -14.04
N ASP A 71 -7.61 -7.25 -13.66
CA ASP A 71 -7.65 -8.65 -14.13
C ASP A 71 -8.96 -8.91 -14.88
N PRO A 72 -9.04 -8.60 -16.19
CA PRO A 72 -10.24 -8.82 -16.98
C PRO A 72 -10.57 -10.30 -17.19
N HIS A 73 -9.58 -11.19 -17.04
CA HIS A 73 -9.70 -12.63 -17.31
C HIS A 73 -10.23 -13.44 -16.13
N SER A 74 -10.06 -12.96 -14.90
CA SER A 74 -10.60 -13.66 -13.72
C SER A 74 -12.10 -13.43 -13.59
N SER A 75 -12.84 -14.52 -13.34
CA SER A 75 -14.26 -14.43 -13.04
C SER A 75 -14.51 -13.76 -11.67
N VAL A 76 -15.74 -13.29 -11.45
CA VAL A 76 -16.15 -12.75 -10.12
C VAL A 76 -16.02 -13.84 -9.04
N LEU A 77 -16.24 -15.11 -9.39
CA LEU A 77 -16.06 -16.23 -8.47
C LEU A 77 -14.59 -16.43 -8.09
N ASP A 78 -13.68 -16.37 -9.07
CA ASP A 78 -12.24 -16.49 -8.80
C ASP A 78 -11.74 -15.36 -7.87
N ILE A 79 -12.20 -14.15 -8.13
CA ILE A 79 -11.86 -12.99 -7.28
C ILE A 79 -12.43 -13.14 -5.87
N ALA A 80 -13.69 -13.60 -5.74
CA ALA A 80 -14.31 -13.87 -4.45
C ALA A 80 -13.47 -14.89 -3.64
N ASN A 81 -13.06 -15.99 -4.28
CA ASN A 81 -12.22 -17.03 -3.65
C ASN A 81 -10.87 -16.46 -3.20
N LYS A 82 -10.19 -15.68 -4.06
CA LYS A 82 -8.92 -15.00 -3.70
C LYS A 82 -9.07 -14.00 -2.56
N CYS A 83 -10.28 -13.50 -2.32
CA CYS A 83 -10.61 -12.62 -1.19
C CYS A 83 -11.11 -13.39 0.04
N GLY A 84 -11.05 -14.73 0.04
CA GLY A 84 -11.47 -15.57 1.16
C GLY A 84 -12.99 -15.61 1.36
N PHE A 85 -13.78 -15.49 0.30
CA PHE A 85 -15.22 -15.68 0.31
C PHE A 85 -15.57 -17.03 -0.31
N HIS A 86 -16.42 -17.80 0.38
CA HIS A 86 -16.86 -19.11 -0.09
C HIS A 86 -18.08 -19.06 -1.02
N SER A 87 -18.68 -17.89 -1.22
CA SER A 87 -19.78 -17.71 -2.17
C SER A 87 -19.77 -16.34 -2.83
N VAL A 88 -20.14 -16.30 -4.11
CA VAL A 88 -20.30 -15.05 -4.87
C VAL A 88 -21.36 -14.14 -4.24
N SER A 89 -22.42 -14.71 -3.66
CA SER A 89 -23.50 -13.94 -3.03
C SER A 89 -23.04 -13.18 -1.79
N SER A 90 -22.23 -13.82 -0.92
CA SER A 90 -21.66 -13.15 0.27
C SER A 90 -20.63 -12.11 -0.12
N PHE A 91 -19.79 -12.41 -1.12
CA PHE A 91 -18.83 -11.48 -1.70
C PHE A 91 -19.52 -10.24 -2.28
N SER A 92 -20.52 -10.44 -3.16
CA SER A 92 -21.22 -9.34 -3.82
C SER A 92 -21.96 -8.43 -2.84
N ARG A 93 -22.54 -8.98 -1.78
CA ARG A 93 -23.15 -8.18 -0.71
C ARG A 93 -22.10 -7.36 0.05
N ALA A 94 -20.96 -7.96 0.40
CA ALA A 94 -19.87 -7.26 1.07
C ALA A 94 -19.29 -6.15 0.18
N PHE A 95 -19.09 -6.44 -1.10
CA PHE A 95 -18.58 -5.49 -2.09
C PHE A 95 -19.55 -4.30 -2.29
N LYS A 96 -20.83 -4.59 -2.54
CA LYS A 96 -21.87 -3.55 -2.69
C LYS A 96 -22.02 -2.70 -1.42
N SER A 97 -21.91 -3.31 -0.23
CA SER A 97 -21.91 -2.56 1.04
C SER A 97 -20.70 -1.62 1.20
N THR A 98 -19.58 -1.89 0.52
CA THR A 98 -18.35 -1.10 0.62
C THR A 98 -18.29 -0.01 -0.45
N PHE A 99 -18.67 -0.34 -1.69
CA PHE A 99 -18.51 0.54 -2.86
C PHE A 99 -19.85 1.03 -3.46
N SER A 100 -20.98 0.66 -2.87
CA SER A 100 -22.34 1.04 -3.30
C SER A 100 -22.80 0.44 -4.65
N VAL A 101 -21.93 -0.27 -5.36
CA VAL A 101 -22.21 -0.94 -6.64
C VAL A 101 -21.82 -2.42 -6.59
N SER A 102 -22.40 -3.23 -7.48
CA SER A 102 -22.04 -4.66 -7.58
C SER A 102 -20.66 -4.85 -8.21
N PRO A 103 -19.97 -6.01 -7.99
CA PRO A 103 -18.71 -6.33 -8.63
C PRO A 103 -18.75 -6.26 -10.17
N GLY A 104 -19.87 -6.69 -10.77
CA GLY A 104 -20.05 -6.66 -12.22
C GLY A 104 -20.24 -5.23 -12.77
N GLU A 105 -20.99 -4.40 -12.06
CA GLU A 105 -21.12 -2.96 -12.37
C GLU A 105 -19.80 -2.25 -12.22
N TRP A 106 -19.06 -2.54 -11.13
CA TRP A 106 -17.74 -1.96 -10.87
C TRP A 106 -16.80 -2.21 -12.05
N ARG A 107 -16.67 -3.47 -12.51
CA ARG A 107 -15.83 -3.84 -13.65
C ARG A 107 -16.20 -3.08 -14.94
N LYS A 108 -17.49 -2.83 -15.17
CA LYS A 108 -17.96 -2.09 -16.35
C LYS A 108 -17.70 -0.59 -16.23
N HIS A 109 -17.92 -0.01 -15.05
CA HIS A 109 -17.75 1.43 -14.80
C HIS A 109 -16.28 1.87 -14.86
N GLU A 110 -15.37 1.08 -14.32
CA GLU A 110 -13.94 1.43 -14.31
C GLU A 110 -13.30 1.41 -15.71
N GLN A 111 -13.86 0.66 -16.64
CA GLN A 111 -13.46 0.73 -18.05
C GLN A 111 -13.86 2.05 -18.72
N GLN A 112 -14.77 2.82 -18.11
CA GLN A 112 -15.36 4.03 -18.68
C GLN A 112 -15.06 5.31 -17.88
N ASN A 113 -14.57 5.23 -16.64
CA ASN A 113 -14.59 6.36 -15.72
C ASN A 113 -13.21 7.00 -15.49
N ILE A 114 -13.15 8.29 -15.79
CA ILE A 114 -11.97 9.17 -15.67
C ILE A 114 -11.90 9.83 -14.26
N ASP A 115 -12.94 9.68 -13.45
CA ASP A 115 -13.06 10.41 -12.17
C ASP A 115 -12.35 9.68 -11.01
N LYS A 116 -11.02 9.61 -11.13
CA LYS A 116 -10.15 9.00 -10.09
C LYS A 116 -9.91 10.02 -8.97
N PRO A 117 -10.09 9.64 -7.68
CA PRO A 117 -9.92 10.56 -6.54
C PRO A 117 -8.63 11.36 -6.56
N TYR A 118 -7.52 10.75 -6.98
CA TYR A 118 -6.23 11.42 -7.04
C TYR A 118 -6.14 12.54 -8.10
N LEU A 119 -7.04 12.59 -9.09
CA LEU A 119 -7.08 13.67 -10.08
C LEU A 119 -7.64 14.98 -9.51
N LYS A 120 -8.20 14.96 -8.30
CA LYS A 120 -8.61 16.18 -7.59
C LYS A 120 -7.40 16.99 -7.11
N ASP A 121 -6.22 16.40 -6.95
CA ASP A 121 -4.97 17.12 -6.69
C ASP A 121 -4.42 17.70 -8.01
N PRO A 122 -4.28 19.04 -8.13
CA PRO A 122 -3.87 19.67 -9.39
C PRO A 122 -2.46 19.27 -9.88
N GLU A 123 -1.54 18.97 -8.96
CA GLU A 123 -0.17 18.57 -9.31
C GLU A 123 -0.15 17.13 -9.84
N ILE A 124 -0.97 16.26 -9.25
CA ILE A 124 -1.13 14.86 -9.71
C ILE A 124 -1.87 14.85 -11.04
N ALA A 125 -2.93 15.65 -11.20
CA ALA A 125 -3.63 15.79 -12.48
C ALA A 125 -2.69 16.27 -13.60
N ALA A 126 -1.88 17.30 -13.35
CA ALA A 126 -0.86 17.75 -14.29
C ALA A 126 0.18 16.65 -14.58
N GLY A 127 0.57 15.86 -13.55
CA GLY A 127 1.44 14.70 -13.70
C GLY A 127 0.83 13.63 -14.60
N TYR A 128 -0.46 13.37 -14.48
CA TYR A 128 -1.18 12.42 -15.32
C TYR A 128 -1.07 12.76 -16.81
N TYR A 129 -1.29 14.02 -17.19
CA TYR A 129 -1.16 14.46 -18.58
C TYR A 129 0.29 14.34 -19.11
N ARG A 130 1.30 14.60 -18.27
CA ARG A 130 2.70 14.41 -18.65
C ARG A 130 3.06 12.94 -18.83
N VAL A 131 2.58 12.08 -17.94
CA VAL A 131 2.85 10.64 -17.97
C VAL A 131 2.07 9.92 -19.07
N ALA A 132 0.89 10.40 -19.46
CA ALA A 132 0.08 9.79 -20.50
C ALA A 132 0.86 9.55 -21.80
N LYS A 133 1.76 10.46 -22.16
CA LYS A 133 2.59 10.41 -23.37
C LYS A 133 3.90 9.62 -23.20
N LYS A 134 4.27 9.23 -21.98
CA LYS A 134 5.51 8.48 -21.71
C LYS A 134 5.26 6.99 -21.93
N THR A 135 6.22 6.29 -22.54
CA THR A 135 6.21 4.82 -22.59
C THR A 135 6.69 4.27 -21.24
N LEU A 136 6.05 3.18 -20.78
CA LEU A 136 6.56 2.46 -19.62
C LEU A 136 7.88 1.77 -19.96
N PRO A 137 8.88 1.81 -19.07
CA PRO A 137 10.08 1.00 -19.25
C PRO A 137 9.76 -0.48 -19.09
N GLU A 138 10.55 -1.34 -19.72
CA GLU A 138 10.46 -2.78 -19.53
C GLU A 138 10.76 -3.16 -18.07
N PRO A 139 9.94 -3.98 -17.43
CA PRO A 139 10.19 -4.43 -16.06
C PRO A 139 11.25 -5.50 -16.00
N LYS A 140 11.94 -5.56 -14.85
CA LYS A 140 12.72 -6.73 -14.47
C LYS A 140 11.88 -7.61 -13.55
N ILE A 141 11.74 -8.88 -13.90
CA ILE A 141 11.09 -9.86 -13.02
C ILE A 141 12.16 -10.45 -12.11
N ILE A 142 12.00 -10.22 -10.81
CA ILE A 142 12.97 -10.66 -9.79
C ILE A 142 12.25 -11.32 -8.62
N GLU A 143 12.89 -12.32 -8.04
CA GLU A 143 12.50 -12.88 -6.75
C GLU A 143 13.32 -12.21 -5.65
N THR A 144 12.64 -11.79 -4.58
CA THR A 144 13.27 -11.11 -3.44
C THR A 144 12.96 -11.84 -2.15
N SER A 145 13.91 -11.82 -1.20
CA SER A 145 13.69 -12.29 0.17
C SER A 145 12.92 -11.25 1.01
N ASP A 146 12.39 -11.71 2.14
CA ASP A 146 11.86 -10.83 3.19
C ASP A 146 12.93 -9.84 3.66
N ARG A 147 12.53 -8.59 3.92
CA ARG A 147 13.42 -7.52 4.40
C ARG A 147 12.93 -6.95 5.71
N LEU A 148 13.81 -6.89 6.70
CA LEU A 148 13.52 -6.18 7.94
C LEU A 148 13.68 -4.67 7.72
N ALA A 149 12.71 -3.88 8.17
CA ALA A 149 12.72 -2.44 8.00
C ALA A 149 12.26 -1.70 9.25
N ALA A 150 12.92 -0.59 9.57
CA ALA A 150 12.38 0.43 10.47
C ALA A 150 11.36 1.27 9.71
N TYR A 151 10.26 1.67 10.35
CA TYR A 151 9.19 2.36 9.65
C TYR A 151 8.49 3.44 10.48
N VAL A 152 7.82 4.36 9.75
CA VAL A 152 6.83 5.31 10.26
C VAL A 152 5.57 5.23 9.40
N ARG A 153 4.40 5.06 10.03
CA ARG A 153 3.10 5.09 9.34
C ARG A 153 2.65 6.52 9.10
N HIS A 154 1.95 6.71 7.99
CA HIS A 154 1.35 7.98 7.62
C HIS A 154 -0.03 7.76 6.98
N VAL A 155 -0.93 8.71 7.18
CA VAL A 155 -2.21 8.77 6.49
C VAL A 155 -2.18 9.96 5.55
N GLY A 156 -2.52 9.72 4.29
CA GLY A 156 -2.44 10.67 3.19
C GLY A 156 -1.33 10.35 2.19
N TYR A 157 -1.60 10.61 0.89
CA TYR A 157 -0.62 10.49 -0.21
C TYR A 157 -0.20 11.86 -0.75
N SER A 158 -0.55 12.94 -0.06
CA SER A 158 -0.15 14.30 -0.41
C SER A 158 1.32 14.59 -0.05
N ARG A 159 1.75 15.85 -0.22
CA ARG A 159 3.08 16.32 0.20
C ARG A 159 3.37 16.08 1.70
N THR A 160 2.37 15.77 2.51
CA THR A 160 2.52 15.47 3.93
C THR A 160 3.29 14.17 4.20
N VAL A 161 3.42 13.26 3.22
CA VAL A 161 4.28 12.06 3.28
C VAL A 161 5.72 12.40 3.69
N LYS A 162 6.22 13.59 3.32
CA LYS A 162 7.54 14.09 3.74
C LYS A 162 7.72 14.14 5.26
N ASN A 163 6.63 14.28 6.03
CA ASN A 163 6.70 14.31 7.49
C ASN A 163 7.11 12.95 8.07
N ALA A 164 6.59 11.86 7.53
CA ALA A 164 7.00 10.50 7.92
C ALA A 164 8.48 10.27 7.61
N TRP A 165 8.92 10.67 6.43
CA TRP A 165 10.33 10.57 6.01
C TRP A 165 11.25 11.41 6.89
N ARG A 166 10.87 12.65 7.23
CA ARG A 166 11.65 13.51 8.11
C ARG A 166 11.88 12.88 9.48
N VAL A 167 10.83 12.30 10.08
CA VAL A 167 10.91 11.62 11.36
C VAL A 167 11.80 10.38 11.28
N LEU A 168 11.60 9.55 10.24
CA LEU A 168 12.34 8.31 10.05
C LEU A 168 13.82 8.57 9.77
N ASN A 169 14.15 9.56 8.93
CA ASN A 169 15.54 9.93 8.63
C ASN A 169 16.24 10.56 9.83
N ALA A 170 15.55 11.41 10.61
CA ALA A 170 16.12 11.98 11.83
C ALA A 170 16.48 10.87 12.85
N TRP A 171 15.57 9.88 13.00
CA TRP A 171 15.85 8.71 13.83
C TRP A 171 17.03 7.90 13.28
N ALA A 172 17.07 7.59 11.99
CA ALA A 172 18.14 6.82 11.38
C ALA A 172 19.50 7.50 11.56
N SER A 173 19.56 8.82 11.39
CA SER A 173 20.77 9.63 11.61
C SER A 173 21.22 9.59 13.08
N SER A 174 20.28 9.66 14.04
CA SER A 174 20.61 9.60 15.48
C SER A 174 21.11 8.23 15.93
N GLU A 175 20.75 7.16 15.20
CA GLU A 175 21.18 5.78 15.46
C GLU A 175 22.37 5.36 14.56
N GLY A 176 22.91 6.26 13.75
CA GLY A 176 24.03 5.98 12.81
C GLY A 176 23.68 4.92 11.76
N ARG A 177 22.41 4.88 11.30
CA ARG A 177 21.93 3.89 10.33
C ARG A 177 22.12 4.36 8.91
N ASP A 178 22.40 3.40 8.02
CA ASP A 178 22.37 3.64 6.58
C ASP A 178 20.95 3.97 6.11
N THR A 179 20.81 5.02 5.32
CA THR A 179 19.55 5.46 4.75
C THR A 179 19.48 5.28 3.23
N SER A 180 20.39 4.52 2.63
CA SER A 180 20.44 4.31 1.18
C SER A 180 19.29 3.42 0.67
N ARG A 181 18.79 2.50 1.50
CA ARG A 181 17.71 1.55 1.17
C ARG A 181 16.39 2.01 1.76
N GLN A 182 15.68 2.85 1.01
CA GLN A 182 14.39 3.46 1.41
C GLN A 182 13.24 2.91 0.59
N TYR A 183 12.15 2.52 1.25
CA TYR A 183 10.95 1.97 0.63
C TYR A 183 9.70 2.70 1.12
N GLY A 184 8.82 3.05 0.20
CA GLY A 184 7.49 3.53 0.53
C GLY A 184 6.44 2.47 0.19
N LEU A 185 5.73 1.96 1.20
CA LEU A 185 4.67 0.98 0.99
C LEU A 185 3.34 1.70 0.79
N HIS A 186 2.68 1.37 -0.31
CA HIS A 186 1.39 1.92 -0.69
C HIS A 186 0.29 0.92 -0.36
N HIS A 187 -0.30 1.06 0.84
CA HIS A 187 -1.35 0.15 1.33
C HIS A 187 -2.73 0.44 0.73
N SER A 188 -2.96 1.62 0.18
CA SER A 188 -4.23 1.99 -0.43
C SER A 188 -4.03 2.31 -1.90
N ASN A 189 -5.03 1.95 -2.73
CA ASN A 189 -5.08 2.39 -4.12
C ASN A 189 -5.71 3.78 -4.17
N PRO A 190 -4.98 4.82 -4.62
CA PRO A 190 -5.51 6.18 -4.70
C PRO A 190 -6.60 6.36 -5.76
N ALA A 191 -6.77 5.39 -6.66
CA ALA A 191 -7.93 5.36 -7.56
C ALA A 191 -9.24 4.99 -6.85
N LEU A 192 -9.17 4.37 -5.65
CA LEU A 192 -10.31 3.88 -4.89
C LEU A 192 -10.55 4.66 -3.60
N VAL A 193 -9.49 5.25 -3.05
CA VAL A 193 -9.49 5.90 -1.74
C VAL A 193 -9.01 7.33 -1.91
N GLU A 194 -9.74 8.27 -1.31
CA GLU A 194 -9.34 9.68 -1.30
C GLU A 194 -7.90 9.81 -0.76
N LEU A 195 -7.11 10.68 -1.38
CA LEU A 195 -5.68 10.84 -1.06
C LEU A 195 -5.41 11.05 0.42
N ASP A 196 -6.26 11.83 1.11
CA ASP A 196 -6.11 12.13 2.53
C ASP A 196 -6.36 10.91 3.44
N ASN A 197 -7.05 9.89 2.93
CA ASN A 197 -7.36 8.64 3.64
C ASN A 197 -6.43 7.48 3.26
N CYS A 198 -5.59 7.66 2.24
CA CYS A 198 -4.65 6.63 1.80
C CYS A 198 -3.62 6.33 2.88
N ARG A 199 -3.27 5.04 3.05
CA ARG A 199 -2.30 4.57 4.04
C ARG A 199 -0.94 4.35 3.40
N TYR A 200 0.04 5.01 3.97
CA TYR A 200 1.43 4.98 3.55
C TYR A 200 2.36 4.55 4.68
N VAL A 201 3.42 3.83 4.36
CA VAL A 201 4.46 3.49 5.32
C VAL A 201 5.83 3.84 4.74
N ALA A 202 6.53 4.77 5.38
CA ALA A 202 7.93 5.05 5.08
C ALA A 202 8.82 4.02 5.78
N CYS A 203 9.72 3.38 5.05
CA CYS A 203 10.58 2.31 5.54
C CYS A 203 12.05 2.57 5.18
N ILE A 204 12.96 2.26 6.12
CA ILE A 204 14.41 2.13 5.89
C ILE A 204 14.78 0.69 6.21
N GLU A 205 15.39 -0.02 5.28
CA GLU A 205 15.87 -1.38 5.51
C GLU A 205 16.96 -1.40 6.58
N ILE A 206 16.90 -2.40 7.46
CA ILE A 206 17.83 -2.56 8.58
C ILE A 206 18.33 -3.99 8.64
N ASP A 207 19.60 -4.17 8.98
CA ASP A 207 20.22 -5.49 9.04
C ASP A 207 19.95 -6.23 10.36
N LYS A 208 19.58 -5.51 11.41
CA LYS A 208 19.33 -6.07 12.74
C LYS A 208 18.12 -5.41 13.40
N PRO A 209 17.34 -6.16 14.20
CA PRO A 209 16.23 -5.61 14.95
C PRO A 209 16.62 -4.38 15.76
N ILE A 210 15.71 -3.43 15.89
CA ILE A 210 15.91 -2.17 16.61
C ILE A 210 15.25 -2.19 17.99
N LYS A 211 15.80 -1.40 18.90
CA LYS A 211 15.10 -1.04 20.13
C LYS A 211 14.06 0.03 19.77
N VAL A 212 12.80 -0.39 19.65
CA VAL A 212 11.70 0.50 19.28
C VAL A 212 11.57 1.65 20.27
N ARG A 213 11.58 2.90 19.77
CA ARG A 213 11.38 4.11 20.59
C ARG A 213 10.50 5.12 19.85
N GLY A 214 9.50 5.65 20.56
CA GLY A 214 8.60 6.67 19.99
C GLY A 214 7.73 6.13 18.87
N VAL A 215 7.71 6.85 17.74
CA VAL A 215 6.87 6.55 16.58
C VAL A 215 7.54 5.63 15.55
N VAL A 216 8.87 5.42 15.67
CA VAL A 216 9.63 4.51 14.81
C VAL A 216 9.51 3.09 15.35
N ASN A 217 9.09 2.17 14.50
CA ASN A 217 8.91 0.75 14.78
C ASN A 217 9.58 -0.09 13.70
N GLN A 218 9.49 -1.41 13.80
CA GLN A 218 9.99 -2.31 12.76
C GLN A 218 8.90 -3.22 12.22
N LEU A 219 9.04 -3.62 10.97
CA LEU A 219 8.21 -4.58 10.26
C LEU A 219 9.06 -5.40 9.29
N VAL A 220 8.47 -6.46 8.75
CA VAL A 220 9.03 -7.19 7.62
C VAL A 220 8.30 -6.75 6.34
N ILE A 221 9.07 -6.34 5.33
CA ILE A 221 8.57 -6.15 3.97
C ILE A 221 8.62 -7.54 3.32
N PRO A 222 7.46 -8.13 2.93
CA PRO A 222 7.44 -9.47 2.37
C PRO A 222 8.22 -9.54 1.07
N GLY A 223 8.99 -10.61 0.91
CA GLY A 223 9.61 -10.98 -0.34
C GLY A 223 8.63 -11.64 -1.31
N GLY A 224 9.15 -12.21 -2.39
CA GLY A 224 8.41 -12.92 -3.42
C GLY A 224 8.78 -12.45 -4.83
N LEU A 225 7.95 -12.82 -5.80
CA LEU A 225 8.15 -12.45 -7.20
C LEU A 225 7.65 -11.01 -7.44
N HIS A 226 8.52 -10.17 -8.02
CA HIS A 226 8.24 -8.76 -8.27
C HIS A 226 8.53 -8.38 -9.72
N ALA A 227 7.63 -7.60 -10.32
CA ALA A 227 7.91 -6.85 -11.54
C ALA A 227 8.42 -5.46 -11.13
N VAL A 228 9.68 -5.19 -11.42
CA VAL A 228 10.39 -3.96 -11.00
C VAL A 228 10.53 -3.02 -12.16
N PHE A 229 9.87 -1.88 -12.08
CA PHE A 229 9.94 -0.78 -13.07
C PHE A 229 10.87 0.31 -12.56
N ARG A 230 11.83 0.73 -13.39
CA ARG A 230 12.66 1.89 -13.09
C ARG A 230 11.96 3.16 -13.56
N LEU A 231 11.24 3.80 -12.66
CA LEU A 231 10.49 5.01 -12.96
C LEU A 231 11.30 6.25 -12.61
N THR A 232 11.15 7.30 -13.42
CA THR A 232 11.75 8.63 -13.20
C THR A 232 10.68 9.69 -13.42
N GLY A 233 10.75 10.77 -12.64
CA GLY A 233 9.79 11.87 -12.76
C GLY A 233 9.88 12.87 -11.63
N VAL A 234 9.07 13.91 -11.72
CA VAL A 234 8.90 14.92 -10.68
C VAL A 234 7.72 14.57 -9.78
N TYR A 235 7.53 15.35 -8.71
CA TYR A 235 6.35 15.21 -7.85
C TYR A 235 5.06 15.29 -8.70
N GLY A 236 4.07 14.47 -8.32
CA GLY A 236 2.80 14.33 -9.05
C GLY A 236 2.83 13.30 -10.18
N GLU A 237 4.00 12.79 -10.59
CA GLU A 237 4.10 11.79 -11.67
C GLU A 237 4.16 10.34 -11.18
N LEU A 238 4.46 10.10 -9.89
CA LEU A 238 4.61 8.73 -9.36
C LEU A 238 3.30 7.94 -9.40
N LEU A 239 2.22 8.49 -8.86
CA LEU A 239 0.91 7.81 -8.84
C LEU A 239 0.39 7.55 -10.26
N PRO A 240 0.41 8.53 -11.20
CA PRO A 240 0.08 8.28 -12.59
C PRO A 240 0.94 7.17 -13.26
N GLN A 241 2.24 7.10 -12.97
CA GLN A 241 3.10 6.04 -13.51
C GLN A 241 2.73 4.67 -12.92
N ILE A 242 2.46 4.59 -11.63
CA ILE A 242 1.99 3.36 -10.98
C ILE A 242 0.63 2.93 -11.58
N SER A 243 -0.32 3.86 -11.74
CA SER A 243 -1.60 3.58 -12.41
C SER A 243 -1.38 3.00 -13.80
N LYS A 244 -0.48 3.58 -14.58
CA LYS A 244 -0.16 3.12 -15.94
C LYS A 244 0.41 1.70 -15.97
N VAL A 245 1.24 1.33 -15.00
CA VAL A 245 1.72 -0.06 -14.83
C VAL A 245 0.53 -1.02 -14.65
N HIS A 246 -0.41 -0.67 -13.78
CA HIS A 246 -1.58 -1.51 -13.51
C HIS A 246 -2.58 -1.56 -14.68
N GLU A 247 -2.77 -0.45 -15.38
CA GLU A 247 -3.77 -0.33 -16.45
C GLU A 247 -3.28 -0.83 -17.80
N GLN A 248 -1.99 -0.74 -18.10
CA GLN A 248 -1.45 -1.05 -19.42
C GLN A 248 -0.60 -2.32 -19.43
N TRP A 249 0.35 -2.43 -18.48
CA TRP A 249 1.28 -3.55 -18.49
C TRP A 249 0.68 -4.81 -17.84
N LEU A 250 0.05 -4.67 -16.68
CA LEU A 250 -0.41 -5.82 -15.91
C LEU A 250 -1.42 -6.71 -16.65
N PRO A 251 -2.46 -6.18 -17.34
CA PRO A 251 -3.44 -7.01 -18.05
C PRO A 251 -2.83 -7.88 -19.15
N GLU A 252 -1.75 -7.40 -19.80
CA GLU A 252 -1.08 -8.07 -20.92
C GLU A 252 0.11 -8.92 -20.47
N SER A 253 0.55 -8.78 -19.22
CA SER A 253 1.78 -9.37 -18.70
C SER A 253 1.70 -10.87 -18.40
N GLY A 254 0.47 -11.43 -18.27
CA GLY A 254 0.24 -12.78 -17.75
C GLY A 254 0.43 -12.93 -16.23
N PHE A 255 0.86 -11.88 -15.53
CA PHE A 255 0.99 -11.86 -14.07
C PHE A 255 -0.30 -11.39 -13.39
N LYS A 256 -0.43 -11.68 -12.10
CA LYS A 256 -1.54 -11.24 -11.25
C LYS A 256 -1.02 -10.53 -10.02
N LEU A 257 -1.77 -9.53 -9.53
CA LEU A 257 -1.42 -8.84 -8.30
C LEU A 257 -1.47 -9.79 -7.10
N GLY A 258 -0.43 -9.75 -6.28
CA GLY A 258 -0.43 -10.37 -4.97
C GLY A 258 -1.25 -9.58 -3.93
N SER A 259 -1.39 -10.13 -2.74
CA SER A 259 -2.06 -9.48 -1.60
C SER A 259 -1.14 -8.53 -0.81
N THR A 260 0.16 -8.56 -1.08
CA THR A 260 1.13 -7.67 -0.44
C THR A 260 1.05 -6.26 -1.02
N PRO A 261 1.25 -5.21 -0.20
CA PRO A 261 1.26 -3.85 -0.69
C PRO A 261 2.33 -3.63 -1.75
N ALA A 262 1.98 -2.88 -2.80
CA ALA A 262 2.99 -2.37 -3.72
C ALA A 262 3.95 -1.43 -2.97
N TYR A 263 5.22 -1.44 -3.33
CA TYR A 263 6.19 -0.54 -2.75
C TYR A 263 7.10 0.12 -3.78
N VAL A 264 7.59 1.29 -3.43
CA VAL A 264 8.55 2.06 -4.23
C VAL A 264 9.89 2.06 -3.51
N HIS A 265 10.94 1.58 -4.16
CA HIS A 265 12.31 1.73 -3.70
C HIS A 265 12.84 3.08 -4.19
N TYR A 266 13.18 3.97 -3.26
CA TYR A 266 13.67 5.29 -3.58
C TYR A 266 15.20 5.30 -3.68
N HIS A 267 15.73 5.59 -4.87
CA HIS A 267 17.18 5.73 -5.10
C HIS A 267 17.74 7.08 -4.65
N ARG A 268 16.87 8.06 -4.35
CA ARG A 268 17.23 9.37 -3.78
C ARG A 268 16.38 9.62 -2.55
N ASN A 269 16.97 10.24 -1.54
CA ASN A 269 16.28 10.56 -0.31
C ASN A 269 15.15 11.57 -0.60
N LEU A 270 13.90 11.17 -0.33
CA LEU A 270 12.72 12.03 -0.47
C LEU A 270 12.79 13.30 0.39
N SER A 271 13.55 13.30 1.48
CA SER A 271 13.76 14.51 2.30
C SER A 271 14.61 15.57 1.58
N LEU A 272 15.39 15.17 0.59
CA LEU A 272 16.21 16.03 -0.26
C LEU A 272 15.53 16.41 -1.58
N ILE A 273 14.34 15.90 -1.86
CA ILE A 273 13.48 16.47 -2.89
C ILE A 273 12.93 17.79 -2.29
N HIS A 274 13.83 18.74 -2.06
CA HIS A 274 13.47 20.13 -2.18
C HIS A 274 13.07 20.29 -3.64
N ILE A 275 11.78 20.37 -3.87
CA ILE A 275 11.28 21.03 -5.04
C ILE A 275 11.82 22.45 -4.87
N SER A 276 12.92 22.74 -5.52
CA SER A 276 13.32 24.12 -5.75
C SER A 276 12.10 24.74 -6.43
N GLU A 277 11.39 25.60 -5.71
CA GLU A 277 10.43 26.48 -6.35
C GLU A 277 11.17 27.14 -7.52
N PRO A 278 10.60 27.16 -8.73
CA PRO A 278 11.18 27.95 -9.78
C PRO A 278 11.26 29.36 -9.24
N THR A 279 12.47 29.85 -9.03
CA THR A 279 12.73 31.22 -8.69
C THR A 279 12.01 32.07 -9.75
N ARG A 280 10.93 32.75 -9.35
CA ARG A 280 10.34 33.80 -10.18
C ARG A 280 11.42 34.86 -10.33
N HIS A 281 12.09 34.86 -11.47
CA HIS A 281 12.78 36.02 -11.89
C HIS A 281 11.74 37.11 -12.16
N THR A 282 11.50 37.96 -11.17
CA THR A 282 10.87 39.26 -11.37
C THR A 282 11.82 40.07 -12.23
N ARG A 283 11.42 40.30 -13.46
CA ARG A 283 11.89 41.48 -14.24
C ARG A 283 10.97 42.64 -13.89
#